data_9efb1c38050e250fb36943c7fb5d57ea
#
_entry.id   9efb1c38050e250fb36943c7fb5d57ea
#
_cell.length_a   1.000
_cell.length_b   1.000
_cell.length_c   1.000
_cell.angle_alpha   90.00
_cell.angle_beta   90.00
_cell.angle_gamma   90.00
#
_symmetry.space_group_name_H-M   'P 1'
#
loop_
_entity.id
_entity.type
_entity.pdbx_description
1 polymer ?
#
loop_
_entity_poly.entity_id
_entity_poly.type
_entity_poly.pdbx_seq_one_letter_code
_entity_poly.pdbx_strand_id
1 'polypeptide(L)'
;ANAIVELLKKNKRIAVTANSHKVIHNLLERVEKIAEKQSFLFKGLKMGNPDNEDTFYKGKLIKTDKNERHYIDGLKDKNTLLYAGTKYHLSQWYYRSKIDYLFVDEAGQISIADLIALGGVAKNIILVGDQLQLGQPTQGSHPGLSNNSVLDYLLQGKDTVEDNRGIF
;
A
#
# COMPACT_ATOMS: atom_id res chain seq x y z
N ALA A 1 4.80 6.20 7.76
CA ALA A 1 5.78 6.87 6.88
C ALA A 1 7.23 6.60 7.32
N ASN A 2 7.60 6.75 8.62
CA ASN A 2 8.98 6.51 9.08
C ASN A 2 9.48 5.09 8.74
N ALA A 3 8.71 4.06 9.06
CA ALA A 3 9.07 2.68 8.75
C ALA A 3 9.34 2.46 7.25
N ILE A 4 8.56 3.09 6.38
CA ILE A 4 8.75 3.03 4.92
C ILE A 4 10.13 3.59 4.56
N VAL A 5 10.47 4.79 5.05
CA VAL A 5 11.76 5.42 4.74
C VAL A 5 12.94 4.58 5.24
N GLU A 6 12.85 4.02 6.46
CA GLU A 6 13.90 3.15 6.99
C GLU A 6 14.08 1.86 6.18
N LEU A 7 13.00 1.28 5.66
CA LEU A 7 13.07 0.13 4.78
C LEU A 7 13.65 0.50 3.40
N LEU A 8 13.26 1.65 2.84
CA LEU A 8 13.84 2.16 1.58
C LEU A 8 15.35 2.38 1.69
N LYS A 9 15.85 2.91 2.81
CA LYS A 9 17.30 3.04 3.08
C LYS A 9 18.02 1.70 3.11
N LYS A 10 17.31 0.64 3.50
CA LYS A 10 17.83 -0.74 3.45
C LYS A 10 17.65 -1.40 2.09
N ASN A 11 17.41 -0.60 1.02
CA ASN A 11 17.16 -1.06 -0.34
C ASN A 11 16.01 -2.08 -0.47
N LYS A 12 15.01 -2.00 0.41
CA LYS A 12 13.81 -2.83 0.29
C LYS A 12 12.84 -2.21 -0.69
N ARG A 13 12.22 -3.04 -1.51
CA ARG A 13 11.12 -2.61 -2.39
C ARG A 13 9.83 -2.58 -1.62
N ILE A 14 9.19 -1.43 -1.65
CA ILE A 14 7.98 -1.13 -0.90
C ILE A 14 6.82 -0.88 -1.86
N ALA A 15 5.69 -1.53 -1.59
CA ALA A 15 4.42 -1.13 -2.19
C ALA A 15 3.53 -0.47 -1.14
N VAL A 16 2.73 0.50 -1.59
CA VAL A 16 1.78 1.25 -0.76
C VAL A 16 0.42 1.24 -1.42
N THR A 17 -0.59 0.83 -0.68
CA THR A 17 -1.99 0.92 -1.10
C THR A 17 -2.89 1.45 0.03
N ALA A 18 -4.02 1.98 -0.36
CA ALA A 18 -5.12 2.36 0.51
C ALA A 18 -6.42 2.33 -0.29
N ASN A 19 -7.53 2.59 0.39
CA ASN A 19 -8.84 2.56 -0.23
C ASN A 19 -9.09 3.73 -1.20
N SER A 20 -8.37 4.84 -1.06
CA SER A 20 -8.52 6.00 -1.95
C SER A 20 -7.18 6.59 -2.37
N HIS A 21 -7.16 7.27 -3.54
CA HIS A 21 -5.99 8.00 -4.00
C HIS A 21 -5.57 9.10 -3.03
N LYS A 22 -6.51 9.77 -2.38
CA LYS A 22 -6.25 10.83 -1.40
C LYS A 22 -5.45 10.31 -0.20
N VAL A 23 -5.81 9.15 0.33
CA VAL A 23 -5.09 8.52 1.45
C VAL A 23 -3.69 8.12 1.01
N ILE A 24 -3.55 7.52 -0.18
CA ILE A 24 -2.24 7.20 -0.74
C ILE A 24 -1.40 8.48 -0.86
N HIS A 25 -1.94 9.56 -1.40
CA HIS A 25 -1.22 10.84 -1.54
C HIS A 25 -0.73 11.39 -0.19
N ASN A 26 -1.58 11.38 0.84
CA ASN A 26 -1.22 11.84 2.17
C ASN A 26 -0.05 11.02 2.77
N LEU A 27 -0.06 9.70 2.56
CA LEU A 27 1.03 8.86 3.03
C LEU A 27 2.33 9.12 2.24
N LEU A 28 2.24 9.22 0.91
CA LEU A 28 3.40 9.51 0.06
C LEU A 28 4.03 10.87 0.37
N GLU A 29 3.22 11.89 0.61
CA GLU A 29 3.70 13.22 1.02
C GLU A 29 4.50 13.17 2.33
N ARG A 30 4.02 12.41 3.32
CA ARG A 30 4.73 12.19 4.58
C ARG A 30 6.05 11.44 4.36
N VAL A 31 6.06 10.43 3.47
CA VAL A 31 7.28 9.68 3.11
C VAL A 31 8.30 10.60 2.46
N GLU A 32 7.91 11.42 1.48
CA GLU A 32 8.84 12.37 0.84
C GLU A 32 9.36 13.43 1.81
N LYS A 33 8.51 14.00 2.67
CA LYS A 33 8.94 14.96 3.70
C LYS A 33 9.97 14.38 4.67
N ILE A 34 9.82 13.11 5.08
CA ILE A 34 10.78 12.44 5.95
C ILE A 34 12.08 12.16 5.20
N ALA A 35 12.00 11.67 3.96
CA ALA A 35 13.18 11.43 3.12
C ALA A 35 13.96 12.72 2.88
N GLU A 36 13.29 13.83 2.58
CA GLU A 36 13.89 15.16 2.39
C GLU A 36 14.61 15.64 3.66
N LYS A 37 13.97 15.54 4.84
CA LYS A 37 14.61 15.88 6.12
C LYS A 37 15.86 15.05 6.41
N GLN A 38 15.92 13.83 5.91
CA GLN A 38 17.04 12.91 6.12
C GLN A 38 18.03 12.91 4.94
N SER A 39 17.87 13.83 3.97
CA SER A 39 18.70 13.92 2.76
C SER A 39 18.81 12.59 2.00
N PHE A 40 17.75 11.77 2.05
CA PHE A 40 17.68 10.47 1.41
C PHE A 40 16.91 10.56 0.09
N LEU A 41 17.54 10.10 -0.99
CA LEU A 41 16.94 10.08 -2.33
C LEU A 41 16.57 8.65 -2.74
N PHE A 42 15.40 8.50 -3.32
CA PHE A 42 14.93 7.25 -3.90
C PHE A 42 14.05 7.55 -5.13
N LYS A 43 13.75 6.54 -5.92
CA LYS A 43 12.77 6.64 -7.00
C LYS A 43 11.50 5.88 -6.62
N GLY A 44 10.36 6.47 -6.90
CA GLY A 44 9.05 5.84 -6.75
C GLY A 44 8.16 6.05 -7.95
N LEU A 45 7.20 5.14 -8.14
CA LEU A 45 6.15 5.20 -9.15
C LEU A 45 4.79 5.09 -8.45
N LYS A 46 3.86 5.96 -8.82
CA LYS A 46 2.49 5.95 -8.35
C LYS A 46 1.53 5.85 -9.53
N MET A 47 0.71 4.79 -9.53
CA MET A 47 -0.32 4.61 -10.57
C MET A 47 -1.39 5.69 -10.49
N GLY A 48 -1.58 6.37 -11.60
CA GLY A 48 -2.59 7.41 -11.74
C GLY A 48 -2.55 8.03 -13.12
N ASN A 49 -3.56 8.78 -13.46
CA ASN A 49 -3.58 9.55 -14.69
C ASN A 49 -3.04 10.97 -14.41
N PRO A 50 -1.94 11.41 -15.05
CA PRO A 50 -1.41 12.76 -14.91
C PRO A 50 -2.40 13.88 -15.27
N ASP A 51 -3.39 13.56 -16.11
CA ASP A 51 -4.42 14.51 -16.57
C ASP A 51 -5.64 14.57 -15.62
N ASN A 52 -5.63 13.81 -14.53
CA ASN A 52 -6.71 13.76 -13.55
C ASN A 52 -6.17 14.11 -12.16
N GLU A 53 -6.59 15.27 -11.64
CA GLU A 53 -6.14 15.80 -10.34
C GLU A 53 -6.38 14.85 -9.17
N ASP A 54 -7.48 14.08 -9.17
CA ASP A 54 -7.80 13.14 -8.09
C ASP A 54 -6.78 11.99 -8.01
N THR A 55 -6.19 11.62 -9.14
CA THR A 55 -5.27 10.50 -9.23
C THR A 55 -3.82 10.93 -9.42
N PHE A 56 -3.58 12.20 -9.74
CA PHE A 56 -2.25 12.76 -9.94
C PHE A 56 -1.58 13.11 -8.60
N TYR A 57 -0.44 12.53 -8.33
CA TYR A 57 0.41 12.88 -7.20
C TYR A 57 1.60 13.71 -7.68
N LYS A 58 1.71 14.93 -7.21
CA LYS A 58 2.80 15.86 -7.56
C LYS A 58 3.95 15.72 -6.55
N GLY A 59 4.74 14.66 -6.68
CA GLY A 59 5.91 14.42 -5.85
C GLY A 59 7.23 14.80 -6.52
N LYS A 60 8.29 14.92 -5.73
CA LYS A 60 9.67 15.14 -6.21
C LYS A 60 10.37 13.81 -6.52
N LEU A 61 10.19 12.82 -5.67
CA LEU A 61 10.85 11.51 -5.73
C LEU A 61 9.95 10.44 -6.34
N ILE A 62 8.62 10.64 -6.25
CA ILE A 62 7.60 9.70 -6.70
C ILE A 62 6.86 10.31 -7.88
N LYS A 63 6.93 9.65 -9.04
CA LYS A 63 6.28 10.11 -10.28
C LYS A 63 4.95 9.39 -10.47
N THR A 64 3.91 10.15 -10.83
CA THR A 64 2.65 9.56 -11.29
C THR A 64 2.78 9.15 -12.76
N ASP A 65 2.36 7.92 -13.05
CA ASP A 65 2.35 7.37 -14.40
C ASP A 65 1.10 6.48 -14.60
N LYS A 66 0.56 6.47 -15.81
CA LYS A 66 -0.57 5.61 -16.21
C LYS A 66 -0.15 4.39 -17.04
N ASN A 67 1.12 4.33 -17.46
CA ASN A 67 1.60 3.29 -18.36
C ASN A 67 2.16 2.10 -17.57
N GLU A 68 1.49 0.95 -17.64
CA GLU A 68 1.92 -0.28 -16.97
C GLU A 68 3.34 -0.73 -17.33
N ARG A 69 3.79 -0.47 -18.58
CA ARG A 69 5.16 -0.83 -19.01
C ARG A 69 6.22 -0.16 -18.14
N HIS A 70 5.98 1.08 -17.71
CA HIS A 70 6.93 1.79 -16.85
C HIS A 70 7.06 1.14 -15.46
N TYR A 71 6.00 0.49 -14.96
CA TYR A 71 6.06 -0.28 -13.70
C TYR A 71 6.82 -1.58 -13.88
N ILE A 72 6.58 -2.30 -15.00
CA ILE A 72 7.32 -3.52 -15.33
C ILE A 72 8.81 -3.22 -15.47
N ASP A 73 9.17 -2.14 -16.15
CA ASP A 73 10.57 -1.72 -16.31
C ASP A 73 11.16 -1.20 -14.99
N GLY A 74 10.37 -0.47 -14.20
CA GLY A 74 10.74 -0.06 -12.85
C GLY A 74 11.08 -1.25 -11.95
N LEU A 75 10.34 -2.36 -12.05
CA LEU A 75 10.64 -3.58 -11.28
C LEU A 75 11.96 -4.25 -11.70
N LYS A 76 12.50 -3.95 -12.88
CA LYS A 76 13.84 -4.37 -13.31
C LYS A 76 14.93 -3.39 -12.84
N ASP A 77 14.58 -2.10 -12.65
CA ASP A 77 15.48 -1.07 -12.13
C ASP A 77 15.67 -1.22 -10.63
N LYS A 78 16.91 -1.43 -10.18
CA LYS A 78 17.24 -1.55 -8.75
C LYS A 78 17.05 -0.25 -7.96
N ASN A 79 17.00 0.90 -8.65
CA ASN A 79 16.84 2.20 -8.02
C ASN A 79 15.39 2.59 -7.78
N THR A 80 14.44 1.93 -8.45
CA THR A 80 13.01 2.15 -8.22
C THR A 80 12.55 1.28 -7.06
N LEU A 81 12.38 1.91 -5.90
CA LEU A 81 12.18 1.23 -4.63
C LEU A 81 10.75 1.34 -4.10
N LEU A 82 9.95 2.34 -4.52
CA LEU A 82 8.60 2.54 -4.03
C LEU A 82 7.59 2.46 -5.17
N TYR A 83 6.51 1.71 -4.94
CA TYR A 83 5.37 1.55 -5.84
C TYR A 83 4.10 1.88 -5.10
N ALA A 84 3.24 2.72 -5.65
CA ALA A 84 1.99 3.10 -5.02
C ALA A 84 0.82 3.03 -6.01
N GLY A 85 -0.32 2.59 -5.53
CA GLY A 85 -1.52 2.50 -6.33
C GLY A 85 -2.66 1.87 -5.57
N THR A 86 -3.83 1.81 -6.21
CA THR A 86 -4.99 1.10 -5.66
C THR A 86 -4.73 -0.40 -5.57
N LYS A 87 -5.53 -1.10 -4.78
CA LYS A 87 -5.49 -2.57 -4.68
C LYS A 87 -5.56 -3.25 -6.06
N TYR A 88 -6.37 -2.74 -6.99
CA TYR A 88 -6.52 -3.28 -8.35
C TYR A 88 -5.22 -3.19 -9.16
N HIS A 89 -4.48 -2.10 -9.02
CA HIS A 89 -3.19 -1.95 -9.68
C HIS A 89 -2.14 -2.87 -9.06
N LEU A 90 -2.03 -2.89 -7.74
CA LEU A 90 -1.02 -3.70 -7.08
C LEU A 90 -1.28 -5.21 -7.16
N SER A 91 -2.53 -5.66 -7.38
CA SER A 91 -2.84 -7.08 -7.60
C SER A 91 -2.40 -7.62 -8.97
N GLN A 92 -1.86 -6.77 -9.84
CA GLN A 92 -1.41 -7.19 -11.17
C GLN A 92 -0.27 -8.21 -11.10
N TRP A 93 -0.26 -9.14 -12.03
CA TRP A 93 0.64 -10.30 -12.06
C TRP A 93 2.12 -9.96 -11.99
N TYR A 94 2.53 -8.82 -12.55
CA TYR A 94 3.94 -8.41 -12.63
C TYR A 94 4.53 -7.99 -11.28
N TYR A 95 3.70 -7.73 -10.26
CA TYR A 95 4.17 -7.45 -8.90
C TYR A 95 4.47 -8.72 -8.07
N ARG A 96 3.97 -9.89 -8.50
CA ARG A 96 4.09 -11.12 -7.71
C ARG A 96 5.53 -11.39 -7.28
N SER A 97 5.72 -11.49 -5.97
CA SER A 97 7.01 -11.77 -5.32
C SER A 97 8.13 -10.78 -5.66
N LYS A 98 7.81 -9.58 -6.16
CA LYS A 98 8.78 -8.54 -6.51
C LYS A 98 8.97 -7.49 -5.44
N ILE A 99 8.05 -7.43 -4.49
CA ILE A 99 8.00 -6.45 -3.41
C ILE A 99 8.42 -7.13 -2.11
N ASP A 100 9.20 -6.42 -1.28
CA ASP A 100 9.60 -6.94 0.03
C ASP A 100 8.52 -6.66 1.09
N TYR A 101 7.92 -5.47 1.06
CA TYR A 101 6.88 -5.06 2.01
C TYR A 101 5.74 -4.33 1.31
N LEU A 102 4.51 -4.76 1.59
CA LEU A 102 3.29 -4.06 1.19
C LEU A 102 2.71 -3.36 2.42
N PHE A 103 2.57 -2.04 2.36
CA PHE A 103 1.84 -1.25 3.34
C PHE A 103 0.41 -1.04 2.85
N VAL A 104 -0.53 -1.44 3.66
CA VAL A 104 -1.97 -1.24 3.44
C VAL A 104 -2.44 -0.22 4.47
N ASP A 105 -2.67 1.02 4.03
CA ASP A 105 -3.20 2.07 4.90
C ASP A 105 -4.73 2.04 4.91
N GLU A 106 -5.34 2.47 6.01
CA GLU A 106 -6.78 2.32 6.28
C GLU A 106 -7.26 0.86 6.13
N ALA A 107 -6.52 -0.08 6.68
CA ALA A 107 -6.80 -1.52 6.54
C ALA A 107 -8.16 -1.94 7.12
N GLY A 108 -8.76 -1.16 8.02
CA GLY A 108 -10.16 -1.33 8.49
C GLY A 108 -11.20 -1.21 7.37
N GLN A 109 -10.83 -0.62 6.22
CA GLN A 109 -11.70 -0.45 5.06
C GLN A 109 -11.37 -1.43 3.91
N ILE A 110 -10.42 -2.35 4.10
CA ILE A 110 -10.03 -3.35 3.10
C ILE A 110 -10.73 -4.68 3.42
N SER A 111 -11.36 -5.29 2.43
CA SER A 111 -11.99 -6.59 2.59
C SER A 111 -10.96 -7.73 2.62
N ILE A 112 -11.35 -8.87 3.20
CA ILE A 112 -10.53 -10.09 3.17
C ILE A 112 -10.23 -10.51 1.73
N ALA A 113 -11.21 -10.41 0.82
CA ALA A 113 -11.03 -10.74 -0.59
C ALA A 113 -9.94 -9.87 -1.25
N ASP A 114 -9.91 -8.56 -0.94
CA ASP A 114 -8.87 -7.65 -1.43
C ASP A 114 -7.49 -8.03 -0.87
N LEU A 115 -7.41 -8.39 0.42
CA LEU A 115 -6.14 -8.83 1.01
C LEU A 115 -5.64 -10.12 0.37
N ILE A 116 -6.52 -11.07 0.06
CA ILE A 116 -6.15 -12.31 -0.64
C ILE A 116 -5.59 -11.97 -2.04
N ALA A 117 -6.23 -11.06 -2.77
CA ALA A 117 -5.73 -10.61 -4.08
C ALA A 117 -4.34 -9.95 -3.99
N LEU A 118 -4.06 -9.26 -2.90
CA LEU A 118 -2.77 -8.61 -2.62
C LEU A 118 -1.73 -9.58 -2.03
N GLY A 119 -2.14 -10.75 -1.54
CA GLY A 119 -1.29 -11.68 -0.80
C GLY A 119 -0.05 -12.18 -1.55
N GLY A 120 -0.12 -12.24 -2.89
CA GLY A 120 1.00 -12.65 -3.73
C GLY A 120 1.98 -11.54 -4.11
N VAL A 121 1.70 -10.29 -3.75
CA VAL A 121 2.47 -9.11 -4.18
C VAL A 121 3.80 -8.99 -3.45
N ALA A 122 3.79 -9.18 -2.14
CA ALA A 122 4.91 -8.92 -1.27
C ALA A 122 5.23 -10.10 -0.34
N LYS A 123 6.47 -10.15 0.15
CA LYS A 123 6.89 -11.14 1.15
C LYS A 123 6.30 -10.87 2.53
N ASN A 124 6.07 -9.59 2.84
CA ASN A 124 5.52 -9.12 4.12
C ASN A 124 4.41 -8.11 3.86
N ILE A 125 3.31 -8.21 4.61
CA ILE A 125 2.21 -7.26 4.54
C ILE A 125 2.09 -6.57 5.89
N ILE A 126 2.06 -5.24 5.87
CA ILE A 126 1.89 -4.38 7.04
C ILE A 126 0.55 -3.69 6.91
N LEU A 127 -0.36 -4.04 7.79
CA LEU A 127 -1.69 -3.45 7.88
C LEU A 127 -1.65 -2.29 8.87
N VAL A 128 -2.07 -1.11 8.44
CA VAL A 128 -2.16 0.09 9.25
C VAL A 128 -3.59 0.59 9.18
N GLY A 129 -4.23 0.77 10.31
CA GLY A 129 -5.62 1.25 10.36
C GLY A 129 -6.17 1.20 11.76
N ASP A 130 -7.40 1.69 11.88
CA ASP A 130 -8.18 1.68 13.10
C ASP A 130 -9.42 0.80 12.87
N GLN A 131 -9.61 -0.21 13.70
CA GLN A 131 -10.78 -1.08 13.63
C GLN A 131 -12.08 -0.40 14.01
N LEU A 132 -12.02 0.71 14.78
CA LEU A 132 -13.20 1.49 15.19
C LEU A 132 -13.72 2.41 14.07
N GLN A 133 -12.98 2.54 12.96
CA GLN A 133 -13.49 3.23 11.78
C GLN A 133 -14.52 2.38 11.07
N LEU A 134 -15.61 3.04 10.62
CA LEU A 134 -16.67 2.39 9.86
C LEU A 134 -16.08 1.65 8.66
N GLY A 135 -16.40 0.37 8.53
CA GLY A 135 -16.07 -0.43 7.35
C GLY A 135 -16.67 0.16 6.08
N GLN A 136 -16.13 -0.23 4.92
CA GLN A 136 -16.74 0.18 3.65
C GLN A 136 -18.16 -0.37 3.55
N PRO A 137 -19.15 0.46 3.13
CA PRO A 137 -20.45 -0.06 2.79
C PRO A 137 -20.33 -1.06 1.62
N THR A 138 -20.71 -2.30 1.86
CA THR A 138 -20.70 -3.35 0.85
C THR A 138 -22.00 -3.30 0.04
N GLN A 139 -21.88 -3.26 -1.29
CA GLN A 139 -23.02 -3.42 -2.17
C GLN A 139 -23.26 -4.93 -2.40
N GLY A 140 -24.13 -5.52 -1.61
CA GLY A 140 -24.52 -6.92 -1.72
C GLY A 140 -24.08 -7.78 -0.52
N SER A 141 -24.74 -8.93 -0.35
CA SER A 141 -24.38 -9.92 0.66
C SER A 141 -23.44 -10.96 0.06
N HIS A 142 -22.27 -11.12 0.65
CA HIS A 142 -21.37 -12.22 0.33
C HIS A 142 -21.45 -13.32 1.39
N PRO A 143 -21.30 -14.59 1.03
CA PRO A 143 -21.38 -15.68 2.00
C PRO A 143 -20.21 -15.64 2.99
N GLY A 144 -20.51 -15.97 4.25
CA GLY A 144 -19.52 -16.08 5.31
C GLY A 144 -18.96 -14.74 5.79
N LEU A 145 -17.68 -14.74 6.19
CA LEU A 145 -16.97 -13.58 6.76
C LEU A 145 -16.30 -12.68 5.72
N SER A 146 -16.55 -12.89 4.42
CA SER A 146 -15.89 -12.16 3.33
C SER A 146 -16.23 -10.66 3.30
N ASN A 147 -17.30 -10.24 3.97
CA ASN A 147 -17.69 -8.84 4.14
C ASN A 147 -16.96 -8.14 5.30
N ASN A 148 -16.33 -8.89 6.19
CA ASN A 148 -15.60 -8.29 7.29
C ASN A 148 -14.37 -7.54 6.78
N SER A 149 -14.03 -6.45 7.47
CA SER A 149 -12.75 -5.82 7.24
C SER A 149 -11.61 -6.80 7.60
N VAL A 150 -10.48 -6.60 6.99
CA VAL A 150 -9.28 -7.40 7.32
C VAL A 150 -8.91 -7.29 8.79
N LEU A 151 -9.03 -6.11 9.38
CA LEU A 151 -8.72 -5.90 10.80
C LEU A 151 -9.72 -6.63 11.70
N ASP A 152 -11.03 -6.55 11.43
CA ASP A 152 -12.04 -7.27 12.21
C ASP A 152 -11.80 -8.78 12.17
N TYR A 153 -11.47 -9.31 11.00
CA TYR A 153 -11.19 -10.73 10.84
C TYR A 153 -9.93 -11.18 11.61
N LEU A 154 -8.86 -10.40 11.56
CA LEU A 154 -7.60 -10.75 12.22
C LEU A 154 -7.63 -10.54 13.72
N LEU A 155 -8.32 -9.50 14.19
CA LEU A 155 -8.39 -9.15 15.61
C LEU A 155 -9.47 -9.94 16.35
N GLN A 156 -10.49 -10.47 15.66
CA GLN A 156 -11.57 -11.27 16.25
C GLN A 156 -12.20 -10.61 17.47
N GLY A 157 -12.43 -9.29 17.40
CA GLY A 157 -13.02 -8.51 18.50
C GLY A 157 -12.05 -8.14 19.63
N LYS A 158 -10.76 -8.35 19.46
CA LYS A 158 -9.72 -7.90 20.40
C LYS A 158 -9.19 -6.53 19.99
N ASP A 159 -8.86 -5.68 20.96
CA ASP A 159 -8.32 -4.35 20.71
C ASP A 159 -6.85 -4.37 20.22
N THR A 160 -6.15 -5.46 20.49
CA THR A 160 -4.73 -5.63 20.13
C THR A 160 -4.46 -7.05 19.69
N VAL A 161 -3.43 -7.22 18.86
CA VAL A 161 -2.90 -8.54 18.49
C VAL A 161 -2.09 -9.08 19.67
N GLU A 162 -2.38 -10.31 20.10
CA GLU A 162 -1.59 -10.97 21.13
C GLU A 162 -0.12 -11.13 20.71
N ASP A 163 0.78 -10.97 21.71
CA ASP A 163 2.22 -11.20 21.57
C ASP A 163 2.50 -12.52 20.84
N ASN A 164 3.20 -12.49 19.74
CA ASN A 164 3.63 -13.58 18.85
C ASN A 164 2.93 -13.68 17.48
N ARG A 165 1.96 -12.85 17.13
CA ARG A 165 1.42 -12.81 15.76
C ARG A 165 2.00 -11.69 14.90
N GLY A 166 3.10 -11.09 15.36
CA GLY A 166 4.03 -10.32 14.54
C GLY A 166 3.42 -9.24 13.68
N ILE A 167 2.57 -8.39 14.25
CA ILE A 167 2.16 -7.16 13.57
C ILE A 167 2.65 -6.00 14.42
N PHE A 168 3.66 -5.31 13.89
CA PHE A 168 4.24 -4.11 14.49
C PHE A 168 3.62 -2.88 13.89
#